data_fb349e59996355214279f1d43e8e05c9
#
_entry.id   fb349e59996355214279f1d43e8e05c9
#
_cell.length_a   1.000
_cell.length_b   1.000
_cell.length_c   1.000
_cell.angle_alpha   90.00
_cell.angle_beta   90.00
_cell.angle_gamma   90.00
#
_symmetry.space_group_name_H-M   'P 1'
#
loop_
_entity.id
_entity.type
_entity.pdbx_description
1 polymer ?
#
loop_
_entity_poly.entity_id
_entity_poly.type
_entity_poly.pdbx_seq_one_letter_code
_entity_poly.pdbx_strand_id
1 'polypeptide(L)'
;MLKLKNIIWLAALVVTISSCDDYLDTPPVDKITSDGFYQTQAQSEQGILGIYADLRQASNCMYWFMSECRSDVAWVEPNPDAFREYSEIGTFRATDDMAMFNDTWNMWYKVIYDANVAISKIPSASFDSESIRNQFLNEAYFLRGWAYFELVRLFGNVPMVDRPMSPSEIKSVKQSTAVDILNNRVIPDLKKSEDLPYKADMQDANGAKIDKKGRADKMAAKAMLARVYMTLAGYPYNDTNAKSLAKTQLENVLDDSHAAAYWAPSLEEWQKQWMPTDAYYNKYSIFAIQYRTGGTGNPAIFNMLPVKIVPEDWSKNYNFSQNSIYVEKTLMHEFDRE
;
A
#
# COMPACT_ATOMS: atom_id res chain seq x y z
N MET A 1 24.78 49.66 49.26
CA MET A 1 23.88 48.76 50.00
C MET A 1 22.57 48.64 49.25
N LEU A 2 22.29 47.52 48.57
CA LEU A 2 20.96 47.27 47.98
C LEU A 2 19.95 47.19 49.10
N LYS A 3 18.87 48.01 49.03
CA LYS A 3 17.85 47.99 50.05
C LYS A 3 17.11 46.65 50.05
N LEU A 4 16.88 46.06 51.21
CA LEU A 4 16.20 44.77 51.39
C LEU A 4 14.92 44.62 50.55
N LYS A 5 14.20 45.71 50.31
CA LYS A 5 13.02 45.80 49.44
C LYS A 5 13.35 45.39 47.97
N ASN A 6 14.50 45.72 47.43
CA ASN A 6 14.86 45.39 46.06
C ASN A 6 15.24 43.92 45.92
N ILE A 7 15.75 43.27 46.97
CA ILE A 7 16.07 41.84 46.99
C ILE A 7 14.78 41.02 47.02
N ILE A 8 13.75 41.48 47.77
CA ILE A 8 12.45 40.80 47.82
C ILE A 8 11.73 40.89 46.48
N TRP A 9 11.80 42.02 45.76
CA TRP A 9 11.24 42.16 44.42
C TRP A 9 11.97 41.32 43.38
N LEU A 10 13.29 41.19 43.50
CA LEU A 10 14.09 40.35 42.63
C LEU A 10 13.78 38.86 42.87
N ALA A 11 13.62 38.43 44.12
CA ALA A 11 13.25 37.07 44.49
C ALA A 11 11.81 36.71 44.03
N ALA A 12 10.86 37.65 44.13
CA ALA A 12 9.50 37.47 43.63
C ALA A 12 9.46 37.35 42.11
N LEU A 13 10.30 38.06 41.38
CA LEU A 13 10.39 37.98 39.91
C LEU A 13 10.97 36.63 39.42
N VAL A 14 11.90 36.00 40.17
CA VAL A 14 12.50 34.71 39.82
C VAL A 14 11.52 33.56 40.01
N VAL A 15 10.60 33.65 40.98
CA VAL A 15 9.59 32.61 41.25
C VAL A 15 8.47 32.60 40.18
N THR A 16 8.26 33.71 39.48
CA THR A 16 7.25 33.75 38.39
C THR A 16 7.75 33.22 37.05
N ILE A 17 9.04 32.88 36.90
CA ILE A 17 9.61 32.35 35.66
C ILE A 17 9.65 30.80 35.66
N SER A 18 9.42 30.13 36.80
CA SER A 18 9.17 28.71 36.86
C SER A 18 7.70 28.38 36.57
N SER A 19 7.21 28.84 35.41
CA SER A 19 5.95 28.40 34.84
C SER A 19 6.11 26.97 34.38
N CYS A 20 5.31 26.07 34.89
CA CYS A 20 5.29 24.66 34.53
C CYS A 20 5.06 24.51 33.00
N ASP A 21 6.08 24.18 32.24
CA ASP A 21 5.95 23.78 30.84
C ASP A 21 5.00 22.55 30.70
N ASP A 22 4.97 21.68 31.70
CA ASP A 22 4.07 20.50 31.75
C ASP A 22 2.56 20.82 31.78
N TYR A 23 2.15 22.05 32.14
CA TYR A 23 0.72 22.41 32.17
C TYR A 23 0.19 22.82 30.78
N LEU A 24 1.07 23.20 29.86
CA LEU A 24 0.69 23.60 28.50
C LEU A 24 0.76 22.43 27.51
N ASP A 25 1.40 21.33 27.88
CA ASP A 25 1.54 20.12 27.08
C ASP A 25 0.44 19.07 27.37
N THR A 26 -0.74 19.50 27.83
CA THR A 26 -1.88 18.58 27.88
C THR A 26 -2.30 18.19 26.47
N PRO A 27 -2.16 16.90 26.10
CA PRO A 27 -2.65 16.44 24.79
C PRO A 27 -4.16 16.74 24.72
N PRO A 28 -4.67 17.19 23.56
CA PRO A 28 -6.10 17.47 23.40
C PRO A 28 -6.91 16.23 23.78
N VAL A 29 -7.85 16.40 24.71
CA VAL A 29 -8.68 15.30 25.26
C VAL A 29 -9.56 14.64 24.20
N ASP A 30 -9.81 15.32 23.09
CA ASP A 30 -10.67 14.94 21.97
C ASP A 30 -9.90 14.45 20.75
N LYS A 31 -8.56 14.44 20.76
CA LYS A 31 -7.76 13.90 19.66
C LYS A 31 -6.84 12.81 20.19
N ILE A 32 -7.01 11.61 19.66
CA ILE A 32 -6.05 10.52 19.89
C ILE A 32 -4.73 10.97 19.23
N THR A 33 -3.74 11.29 20.05
CA THR A 33 -2.39 11.60 19.57
C THR A 33 -1.73 10.33 19.06
N SER A 34 -0.75 10.45 18.19
CA SER A 34 0.03 9.29 17.68
C SER A 34 0.63 8.44 18.81
N ASP A 35 0.94 9.05 19.97
CA ASP A 35 1.47 8.35 21.13
C ASP A 35 0.38 7.68 21.98
N GLY A 36 -0.87 8.16 21.92
CA GLY A 36 -2.03 7.54 22.58
C GLY A 36 -2.74 6.48 21.74
N PHE A 37 -2.33 6.28 20.47
CA PHE A 37 -2.85 5.24 19.61
C PHE A 37 -1.96 3.98 19.67
N TYR A 38 -2.45 2.83 19.25
CA TYR A 38 -1.79 1.51 19.38
C TYR A 38 -1.57 1.04 20.82
N GLN A 39 -2.47 1.39 21.75
CA GLN A 39 -2.39 0.92 23.15
C GLN A 39 -3.03 -0.46 23.31
N THR A 40 -3.99 -0.82 22.50
CA THR A 40 -4.79 -2.04 22.60
C THR A 40 -4.82 -2.83 21.29
N GLN A 41 -5.21 -4.11 21.39
CA GLN A 41 -5.45 -5.00 20.25
C GLN A 41 -6.45 -4.39 19.23
N ALA A 42 -7.54 -3.78 19.71
CA ALA A 42 -8.54 -3.13 18.86
C ALA A 42 -7.98 -1.90 18.11
N GLN A 43 -7.21 -1.05 18.81
CA GLN A 43 -6.55 0.09 18.18
C GLN A 43 -5.48 -0.35 17.16
N SER A 44 -4.77 -1.44 17.46
CA SER A 44 -3.79 -2.01 16.54
C SER A 44 -4.46 -2.50 15.26
N GLU A 45 -5.61 -3.16 15.34
CA GLU A 45 -6.39 -3.52 14.15
C GLU A 45 -6.82 -2.29 13.35
N GLN A 46 -7.35 -1.26 14.02
CA GLN A 46 -7.72 0.00 13.34
C GLN A 46 -6.54 0.61 12.59
N GLY A 47 -5.35 0.58 13.19
CA GLY A 47 -4.12 1.04 12.52
C GLY A 47 -3.79 0.21 11.28
N ILE A 48 -3.86 -1.11 11.37
CA ILE A 48 -3.64 -2.00 10.20
C ILE A 48 -4.67 -1.72 9.10
N LEU A 49 -5.95 -1.58 9.45
CA LEU A 49 -7.00 -1.24 8.48
C LEU A 49 -6.77 0.15 7.85
N GLY A 50 -6.19 1.09 8.59
CA GLY A 50 -5.73 2.38 8.08
C GLY A 50 -4.68 2.21 6.98
N ILE A 51 -3.68 1.34 7.17
CA ILE A 51 -2.64 1.07 6.17
C ILE A 51 -3.24 0.44 4.90
N TYR A 52 -4.23 -0.46 5.03
CA TYR A 52 -4.96 -0.98 3.86
C TYR A 52 -5.75 0.11 3.12
N ALA A 53 -6.28 1.10 3.84
CA ALA A 53 -6.95 2.24 3.23
C ALA A 53 -5.96 3.11 2.44
N ASP A 54 -4.75 3.32 2.96
CA ASP A 54 -3.68 4.03 2.26
C ASP A 54 -3.18 3.24 1.04
N LEU A 55 -3.01 1.92 1.16
CA LEU A 55 -2.69 1.04 0.05
C LEU A 55 -3.72 1.17 -1.09
N ARG A 56 -5.01 1.23 -0.75
CA ARG A 56 -6.07 1.45 -1.72
C ARG A 56 -5.93 2.78 -2.46
N GLN A 57 -5.56 3.84 -1.76
CA GLN A 57 -5.30 5.15 -2.39
C GLN A 57 -4.06 5.10 -3.29
N ALA A 58 -2.96 4.54 -2.80
CA ALA A 58 -1.72 4.41 -3.55
C ALA A 58 -1.87 3.56 -4.82
N SER A 59 -2.75 2.57 -4.78
CA SER A 59 -3.04 1.66 -5.90
C SER A 59 -4.16 2.15 -6.81
N ASN A 60 -4.61 3.40 -6.70
CA ASN A 60 -5.65 3.95 -7.55
C ASN A 60 -5.12 4.30 -8.96
N CYS A 61 -5.99 4.74 -9.83
CA CYS A 61 -5.78 4.82 -11.28
C CYS A 61 -4.46 5.51 -11.72
N MET A 62 -3.94 6.48 -10.97
CA MET A 62 -2.68 7.16 -11.31
C MET A 62 -1.49 6.21 -11.36
N TYR A 63 -1.42 5.28 -10.41
CA TYR A 63 -0.43 4.22 -10.41
C TYR A 63 -0.51 3.33 -11.67
N TRP A 64 -1.74 2.97 -12.08
CA TRP A 64 -1.98 2.18 -13.28
C TRP A 64 -1.50 2.88 -14.55
N PHE A 65 -1.76 4.18 -14.67
CA PHE A 65 -1.32 4.94 -15.84
C PHE A 65 0.21 4.97 -15.96
N MET A 66 0.91 5.10 -14.85
CA MET A 66 2.38 5.05 -14.85
C MET A 66 2.95 3.69 -15.31
N SER A 67 2.17 2.62 -15.20
CA SER A 67 2.54 1.28 -15.60
C SER A 67 2.03 0.96 -17.01
N GLU A 68 0.72 0.88 -17.18
CA GLU A 68 0.09 0.31 -18.37
C GLU A 68 0.15 1.23 -19.59
N CYS A 69 0.04 2.55 -19.40
CA CYS A 69 0.10 3.49 -20.53
C CYS A 69 1.51 3.60 -21.17
N ARG A 70 2.53 2.99 -20.56
CA ARG A 70 3.89 2.86 -21.14
C ARG A 70 4.14 1.50 -21.76
N SER A 71 3.14 0.65 -21.80
CA SER A 71 3.22 -0.69 -22.37
C SER A 71 2.72 -0.71 -23.82
N ASP A 72 2.87 -1.84 -24.48
CA ASP A 72 2.37 -2.13 -25.82
C ASP A 72 0.92 -2.65 -25.83
N VAL A 73 0.25 -2.71 -24.66
CA VAL A 73 -1.13 -3.18 -24.55
C VAL A 73 -2.15 -2.06 -24.41
N ALA A 74 -1.73 -0.87 -23.99
CA ALA A 74 -2.61 0.28 -23.79
C ALA A 74 -2.10 1.52 -24.53
N TRP A 75 -3.03 2.22 -25.17
CA TRP A 75 -2.77 3.47 -25.88
C TRP A 75 -3.59 4.61 -25.28
N VAL A 76 -2.98 5.77 -25.17
CA VAL A 76 -3.63 6.99 -24.71
C VAL A 76 -3.63 8.00 -25.84
N GLU A 77 -4.82 8.52 -26.18
CA GLU A 77 -4.92 9.52 -27.23
C GLU A 77 -4.16 10.78 -26.83
N PRO A 78 -3.28 11.29 -27.71
CA PRO A 78 -2.59 12.55 -27.47
C PRO A 78 -3.59 13.71 -27.50
N ASN A 79 -4.15 14.05 -26.36
CA ASN A 79 -5.00 15.23 -26.21
C ASN A 79 -4.38 16.13 -25.15
N PRO A 80 -3.57 17.13 -25.56
CA PRO A 80 -2.86 18.01 -24.64
C PRO A 80 -3.80 18.87 -23.77
N ASP A 81 -5.03 19.11 -24.22
CA ASP A 81 -5.95 20.01 -23.53
C ASP A 81 -6.76 19.31 -22.43
N ALA A 82 -6.96 18.00 -22.51
CA ALA A 82 -7.83 17.29 -21.60
C ALA A 82 -7.08 16.42 -20.57
N PHE A 83 -5.94 15.82 -20.94
CA PHE A 83 -5.24 14.83 -20.11
C PHE A 83 -3.73 14.80 -20.42
N ARG A 84 -3.08 15.95 -20.32
CA ARG A 84 -1.64 16.11 -20.55
C ARG A 84 -0.82 14.99 -19.90
N GLU A 85 -1.09 14.68 -18.63
CA GLU A 85 -0.33 13.72 -17.86
C GLU A 85 -0.37 12.30 -18.47
N TYR A 86 -1.55 11.86 -18.91
CA TYR A 86 -1.69 10.52 -19.49
C TYR A 86 -1.03 10.42 -20.87
N SER A 87 -1.25 11.44 -21.70
CA SER A 87 -0.69 11.48 -23.05
C SER A 87 0.84 11.59 -23.05
N GLU A 88 1.41 12.36 -22.14
CA GLU A 88 2.86 12.51 -22.03
C GLU A 88 3.54 11.26 -21.45
N ILE A 89 2.88 10.54 -20.53
CA ILE A 89 3.36 9.24 -20.03
C ILE A 89 3.35 8.20 -21.16
N GLY A 90 2.24 8.06 -21.89
CA GLY A 90 2.13 7.10 -22.98
C GLY A 90 3.08 7.36 -24.14
N THR A 91 3.46 8.62 -24.36
CA THR A 91 4.42 9.01 -25.41
C THR A 91 5.86 9.16 -24.92
N PHE A 92 6.14 8.82 -23.66
CA PHE A 92 7.46 8.96 -23.02
C PHE A 92 8.02 10.40 -23.04
N ARG A 93 7.14 11.41 -22.96
CA ARG A 93 7.49 12.83 -22.90
C ARG A 93 7.21 13.45 -21.53
N ALA A 94 6.86 12.63 -20.56
CA ALA A 94 6.58 13.07 -19.21
C ALA A 94 7.79 13.79 -18.59
N THR A 95 7.53 14.93 -17.98
CA THR A 95 8.51 15.74 -17.26
C THR A 95 8.36 15.51 -15.75
N ASP A 96 9.40 15.83 -14.98
CA ASP A 96 9.48 15.59 -13.53
C ASP A 96 8.53 16.48 -12.69
N ASP A 97 7.95 17.52 -13.30
CA ASP A 97 6.97 18.43 -12.68
C ASP A 97 5.53 17.87 -12.63
N MET A 98 5.29 16.67 -13.15
CA MET A 98 3.95 16.10 -13.16
C MET A 98 3.43 15.78 -11.76
N ALA A 99 2.26 16.29 -11.43
CA ALA A 99 1.58 16.03 -10.15
C ALA A 99 1.40 14.51 -9.90
N MET A 100 1.11 13.73 -10.94
CA MET A 100 0.96 12.28 -10.87
C MET A 100 2.18 11.57 -10.25
N PHE A 101 3.40 11.99 -10.57
CA PHE A 101 4.60 11.39 -10.00
C PHE A 101 4.73 11.71 -8.51
N ASN A 102 4.52 12.98 -8.15
CA ASN A 102 4.60 13.41 -6.76
C ASN A 102 3.50 12.77 -5.90
N ASP A 103 2.27 12.71 -6.40
CA ASP A 103 1.15 12.10 -5.68
C ASP A 103 1.37 10.60 -5.49
N THR A 104 1.81 9.89 -6.53
CA THR A 104 2.12 8.45 -6.43
C THR A 104 3.25 8.21 -5.43
N TRP A 105 4.33 8.98 -5.48
CA TRP A 105 5.41 8.92 -4.51
C TRP A 105 4.93 9.12 -3.08
N ASN A 106 4.18 10.17 -2.83
CA ASN A 106 3.70 10.51 -1.49
C ASN A 106 2.73 9.44 -0.95
N MET A 107 1.84 8.91 -1.78
CA MET A 107 0.88 7.87 -1.38
C MET A 107 1.59 6.58 -0.97
N TRP A 108 2.59 6.12 -1.73
CA TRP A 108 3.34 4.93 -1.37
C TRP A 108 4.20 5.13 -0.13
N TYR A 109 4.83 6.31 0.05
CA TYR A 109 5.55 6.63 1.28
C TYR A 109 4.64 6.77 2.50
N LYS A 110 3.38 7.16 2.31
CA LYS A 110 2.39 7.16 3.39
C LYS A 110 2.12 5.73 3.88
N VAL A 111 1.94 4.77 2.99
CA VAL A 111 1.82 3.34 3.36
C VAL A 111 3.04 2.88 4.17
N ILE A 112 4.25 3.25 3.73
CA ILE A 112 5.49 2.90 4.43
C ILE A 112 5.55 3.54 5.81
N TYR A 113 5.19 4.82 5.92
CA TYR A 113 5.21 5.54 7.20
C TYR A 113 4.27 4.89 8.20
N ASP A 114 3.02 4.65 7.82
CA ASP A 114 2.02 4.07 8.73
C ASP A 114 2.36 2.61 9.08
N ALA A 115 2.93 1.85 8.15
CA ALA A 115 3.46 0.52 8.45
C ALA A 115 4.65 0.58 9.42
N ASN A 116 5.57 1.54 9.27
CA ASN A 116 6.66 1.75 10.22
C ASN A 116 6.15 2.10 11.63
N VAL A 117 5.11 2.94 11.72
CA VAL A 117 4.46 3.26 13.00
C VAL A 117 3.87 1.99 13.63
N ALA A 118 3.09 1.21 12.87
CA ALA A 118 2.50 -0.04 13.34
C ALA A 118 3.57 -1.03 13.82
N ILE A 119 4.62 -1.25 13.03
CA ILE A 119 5.74 -2.14 13.36
C ILE A 119 6.45 -1.70 14.65
N SER A 120 6.57 -0.39 14.89
CA SER A 120 7.22 0.13 16.10
C SER A 120 6.34 0.09 17.35
N LYS A 121 5.01 0.21 17.21
CA LYS A 121 4.07 0.37 18.33
C LYS A 121 3.38 -0.94 18.74
N ILE A 122 3.01 -1.81 17.78
CA ILE A 122 2.30 -3.06 18.06
C ILE A 122 3.03 -3.96 19.07
N PRO A 123 4.38 -4.10 19.07
CA PRO A 123 5.06 -4.95 20.05
C PRO A 123 4.84 -4.56 21.50
N SER A 124 4.61 -3.27 21.79
CA SER A 124 4.38 -2.75 23.14
C SER A 124 2.91 -2.60 23.51
N ALA A 125 1.98 -2.78 22.57
CA ALA A 125 0.56 -2.68 22.80
C ALA A 125 0.03 -3.85 23.66
N SER A 126 -1.07 -3.64 24.38
CA SER A 126 -1.75 -4.70 25.12
C SER A 126 -2.54 -5.60 24.19
N PHE A 127 -2.28 -6.91 24.24
CA PHE A 127 -2.97 -7.92 23.47
C PHE A 127 -3.41 -9.07 24.36
N ASP A 128 -4.62 -9.54 24.13
CA ASP A 128 -5.13 -10.76 24.79
C ASP A 128 -4.64 -12.03 24.07
N SER A 129 -4.23 -11.89 22.81
CA SER A 129 -3.75 -12.99 21.98
C SER A 129 -2.45 -12.63 21.25
N GLU A 130 -1.40 -13.39 21.57
CA GLU A 130 -0.10 -13.28 20.88
C GLU A 130 -0.18 -13.64 19.40
N SER A 131 -1.07 -14.59 19.06
CA SER A 131 -1.32 -14.97 17.67
C SER A 131 -1.90 -13.80 16.85
N ILE A 132 -2.82 -13.03 17.44
CA ILE A 132 -3.40 -11.84 16.78
C ILE A 132 -2.37 -10.71 16.69
N ARG A 133 -1.53 -10.52 17.72
CA ARG A 133 -0.42 -9.55 17.67
C ARG A 133 0.50 -9.86 16.49
N ASN A 134 0.92 -11.11 16.38
CA ASN A 134 1.81 -11.56 15.32
C ASN A 134 1.15 -11.43 13.94
N GLN A 135 -0.14 -11.74 13.82
CA GLN A 135 -0.88 -11.52 12.59
C GLN A 135 -0.83 -10.05 12.16
N PHE A 136 -1.20 -9.11 13.04
CA PHE A 136 -1.22 -7.68 12.70
C PHE A 136 0.18 -7.14 12.37
N LEU A 137 1.18 -7.58 13.10
CA LEU A 137 2.57 -7.21 12.83
C LEU A 137 3.03 -7.72 11.46
N ASN A 138 2.71 -8.95 11.11
CA ASN A 138 3.06 -9.54 9.82
C ASN A 138 2.27 -8.92 8.64
N GLU A 139 1.04 -8.47 8.87
CA GLU A 139 0.32 -7.66 7.88
C GLU A 139 1.02 -6.31 7.63
N ALA A 140 1.51 -5.64 8.68
CA ALA A 140 2.27 -4.40 8.53
C ALA A 140 3.58 -4.63 7.74
N TYR A 141 4.27 -5.73 7.97
CA TYR A 141 5.45 -6.11 7.17
C TYR A 141 5.08 -6.36 5.70
N PHE A 142 3.99 -7.09 5.43
CA PHE A 142 3.52 -7.31 4.07
C PHE A 142 3.25 -6.00 3.33
N LEU A 143 2.51 -5.09 3.96
CA LEU A 143 2.12 -3.81 3.37
C LEU A 143 3.33 -2.91 3.11
N ARG A 144 4.32 -2.89 4.03
CA ARG A 144 5.56 -2.15 3.83
C ARG A 144 6.41 -2.75 2.72
N GLY A 145 6.57 -4.06 2.71
CA GLY A 145 7.29 -4.78 1.65
C GLY A 145 6.69 -4.52 0.28
N TRP A 146 5.36 -4.59 0.15
CA TRP A 146 4.68 -4.25 -1.09
C TRP A 146 4.91 -2.80 -1.50
N ALA A 147 4.74 -1.85 -0.59
CA ALA A 147 4.90 -0.43 -0.91
C ALA A 147 6.31 -0.10 -1.42
N TYR A 148 7.35 -0.66 -0.80
CA TYR A 148 8.72 -0.52 -1.30
C TYR A 148 8.93 -1.20 -2.65
N PHE A 149 8.33 -2.37 -2.87
CA PHE A 149 8.40 -3.06 -4.14
C PHE A 149 7.84 -2.20 -5.29
N GLU A 150 6.67 -1.58 -5.08
CA GLU A 150 6.07 -0.72 -6.11
C GLU A 150 6.86 0.59 -6.30
N LEU A 151 7.38 1.20 -5.24
CA LEU A 151 8.27 2.37 -5.37
C LEU A 151 9.51 2.05 -6.21
N VAL A 152 10.15 0.92 -5.95
CA VAL A 152 11.34 0.48 -6.70
C VAL A 152 10.99 0.23 -8.16
N ARG A 153 9.85 -0.40 -8.45
CA ARG A 153 9.40 -0.65 -9.83
C ARG A 153 9.12 0.62 -10.60
N LEU A 154 8.59 1.65 -9.94
CA LEU A 154 8.20 2.91 -10.58
C LEU A 154 9.36 3.91 -10.67
N PHE A 155 10.16 4.02 -9.63
CA PHE A 155 11.14 5.09 -9.47
C PHE A 155 12.60 4.61 -9.38
N GLY A 156 12.85 3.31 -9.30
CA GLY A 156 14.19 2.77 -9.19
C GLY A 156 14.80 2.99 -7.80
N ASN A 157 15.87 3.78 -7.71
CA ASN A 157 16.53 4.10 -6.45
C ASN A 157 15.69 5.10 -5.64
N VAL A 158 15.35 4.75 -4.40
CA VAL A 158 14.53 5.58 -3.51
C VAL A 158 15.11 5.59 -2.09
N PRO A 159 14.78 6.58 -1.25
CA PRO A 159 15.16 6.59 0.17
C PRO A 159 14.57 5.39 0.92
N MET A 160 15.41 4.67 1.68
CA MET A 160 14.94 3.60 2.55
C MET A 160 14.73 4.13 3.98
N VAL A 161 13.45 4.20 4.40
CA VAL A 161 13.00 4.66 5.72
C VAL A 161 12.43 3.46 6.47
N ASP A 162 13.05 3.05 7.55
CA ASP A 162 12.74 1.79 8.26
C ASP A 162 12.04 1.98 9.61
N ARG A 163 11.87 3.23 10.03
CA ARG A 163 11.21 3.62 11.28
C ARG A 163 10.50 4.97 11.10
N PRO A 164 9.60 5.35 12.01
CA PRO A 164 9.12 6.72 12.05
C PRO A 164 10.28 7.69 12.26
N MET A 165 10.35 8.73 11.45
CA MET A 165 11.40 9.75 11.49
C MET A 165 10.79 11.14 11.55
N SER A 166 11.48 12.06 12.22
CA SER A 166 11.14 13.48 12.21
C SER A 166 11.40 14.10 10.82
N PRO A 167 10.77 15.22 10.48
CA PRO A 167 11.01 15.92 9.22
C PRO A 167 12.49 16.32 8.98
N SER A 168 13.25 16.56 10.04
CA SER A 168 14.68 16.85 9.96
C SER A 168 15.52 15.63 9.63
N GLU A 169 15.19 14.47 10.22
CA GLU A 169 15.88 13.20 9.93
C GLU A 169 15.63 12.76 8.49
N ILE A 170 14.38 12.81 8.03
CA ILE A 170 14.00 12.41 6.66
C ILE A 170 14.79 13.19 5.60
N LYS A 171 15.02 14.48 5.80
CA LYS A 171 15.80 15.31 4.87
C LYS A 171 17.25 14.84 4.70
N SER A 172 17.78 14.09 5.64
CA SER A 172 19.15 13.56 5.61
C SER A 172 19.24 12.16 4.96
N VAL A 173 18.11 11.48 4.75
CA VAL A 173 18.08 10.13 4.16
C VAL A 173 18.43 10.21 2.68
N LYS A 174 19.47 9.48 2.30
CA LYS A 174 19.89 9.36 0.90
C LYS A 174 19.13 8.24 0.20
N GLN A 175 19.10 8.27 -1.11
CA GLN A 175 18.61 7.17 -1.92
C GLN A 175 19.46 5.91 -1.69
N SER A 176 18.78 4.78 -1.54
CA SER A 176 19.34 3.44 -1.60
C SER A 176 19.16 2.87 -3.00
N THR A 177 20.01 1.96 -3.41
CA THR A 177 19.81 1.30 -4.70
C THR A 177 18.56 0.41 -4.67
N ALA A 178 17.93 0.26 -5.83
CA ALA A 178 16.78 -0.63 -5.97
C ALA A 178 17.08 -2.05 -5.46
N VAL A 179 18.26 -2.58 -5.78
CA VAL A 179 18.70 -3.92 -5.35
C VAL A 179 18.85 -3.99 -3.83
N ASP A 180 19.43 -2.96 -3.20
CA ASP A 180 19.56 -2.92 -1.74
C ASP A 180 18.19 -2.90 -1.06
N ILE A 181 17.22 -2.15 -1.59
CA ILE A 181 15.87 -2.10 -1.04
C ILE A 181 15.17 -3.45 -1.19
N LEU A 182 15.27 -4.07 -2.38
CA LEU A 182 14.67 -5.40 -2.61
C LEU A 182 15.25 -6.45 -1.66
N ASN A 183 16.58 -6.51 -1.51
CA ASN A 183 17.25 -7.51 -0.70
C ASN A 183 17.17 -7.25 0.81
N ASN A 184 17.26 -5.99 1.24
CA ASN A 184 17.42 -5.64 2.66
C ASN A 184 16.11 -5.15 3.30
N ARG A 185 15.05 -4.90 2.50
CA ARG A 185 13.75 -4.47 3.02
C ARG A 185 12.60 -5.32 2.50
N VAL A 186 12.41 -5.40 1.20
CA VAL A 186 11.23 -6.07 0.62
C VAL A 186 11.22 -7.57 0.94
N ILE A 187 12.30 -8.27 0.60
CA ILE A 187 12.40 -9.73 0.84
C ILE A 187 12.32 -10.07 2.34
N PRO A 188 13.05 -9.41 3.25
CA PRO A 188 12.91 -9.69 4.68
C PRO A 188 11.52 -9.43 5.24
N ASP A 189 10.84 -8.36 4.81
CA ASP A 189 9.49 -8.06 5.25
C ASP A 189 8.49 -9.11 4.75
N LEU A 190 8.57 -9.50 3.48
CA LEU A 190 7.70 -10.53 2.91
C LEU A 190 7.96 -11.91 3.51
N LYS A 191 9.20 -12.25 3.85
CA LYS A 191 9.53 -13.49 4.55
C LYS A 191 8.90 -13.57 5.95
N LYS A 192 8.90 -12.46 6.70
CA LYS A 192 8.17 -12.40 7.99
C LYS A 192 6.67 -12.59 7.78
N SER A 193 6.15 -12.07 6.67
CA SER A 193 4.73 -12.18 6.34
C SER A 193 4.30 -13.60 5.95
N GLU A 194 5.24 -14.51 5.64
CA GLU A 194 4.92 -15.95 5.45
C GLU A 194 4.45 -16.64 6.74
N ASP A 195 4.64 -16.00 7.91
CA ASP A 195 4.06 -16.45 9.18
C ASP A 195 2.60 -16.03 9.39
N LEU A 196 2.00 -15.30 8.44
CA LEU A 196 0.56 -15.01 8.44
C LEU A 196 -0.26 -16.31 8.43
N PRO A 197 -1.44 -16.34 9.07
CA PRO A 197 -2.37 -17.44 8.91
C PRO A 197 -2.90 -17.51 7.46
N TYR A 198 -3.47 -18.66 7.12
CA TYR A 198 -4.22 -18.77 5.87
C TYR A 198 -5.53 -17.99 5.98
N LYS A 199 -6.09 -17.62 4.84
CA LYS A 199 -7.33 -16.84 4.69
C LYS A 199 -8.48 -17.29 5.61
N ALA A 200 -8.68 -18.60 5.74
CA ALA A 200 -9.72 -19.16 6.58
C ALA A 200 -9.48 -19.01 8.09
N ASP A 201 -8.24 -18.72 8.48
CA ASP A 201 -7.81 -18.66 9.87
C ASP A 201 -7.47 -17.24 10.35
N MET A 202 -7.53 -16.26 9.45
CA MET A 202 -7.38 -14.85 9.80
C MET A 202 -8.42 -14.40 10.84
N GLN A 203 -8.00 -13.59 11.81
CA GLN A 203 -8.85 -13.12 12.91
C GLN A 203 -8.89 -11.60 12.99
N ASP A 204 -10.02 -11.07 13.46
CA ASP A 204 -10.13 -9.66 13.89
C ASP A 204 -9.61 -9.46 15.32
N ALA A 205 -9.70 -8.23 15.82
CA ALA A 205 -9.29 -7.90 17.18
C ALA A 205 -10.12 -8.59 18.28
N ASN A 206 -11.28 -9.15 17.97
CA ASN A 206 -12.11 -9.90 18.94
C ASN A 206 -11.86 -11.41 18.85
N GLY A 207 -10.93 -11.85 18.00
CA GLY A 207 -10.66 -13.25 17.76
C GLY A 207 -11.68 -13.93 16.83
N ALA A 208 -12.62 -13.18 16.25
CA ALA A 208 -13.56 -13.71 15.28
C ALA A 208 -12.89 -13.91 13.93
N LYS A 209 -13.23 -15.01 13.24
CA LYS A 209 -12.68 -15.28 11.90
C LYS A 209 -13.15 -14.24 10.90
N ILE A 210 -12.21 -13.75 10.11
CA ILE A 210 -12.48 -12.74 9.09
C ILE A 210 -12.83 -13.46 7.78
N ASP A 211 -14.11 -13.56 7.48
CA ASP A 211 -14.58 -14.03 6.16
C ASP A 211 -14.49 -12.91 5.10
N LYS A 212 -13.51 -12.02 5.24
CA LYS A 212 -13.37 -10.87 4.34
C LYS A 212 -12.07 -10.94 3.55
N LYS A 213 -12.24 -10.94 2.29
CA LYS A 213 -11.22 -10.81 1.27
C LYS A 213 -10.63 -9.40 1.34
N GLY A 214 -9.34 -9.26 1.09
CA GLY A 214 -8.69 -7.95 1.07
C GLY A 214 -7.74 -7.68 2.24
N ARG A 215 -7.54 -8.67 3.13
CA ARG A 215 -6.38 -8.70 4.04
C ARG A 215 -5.36 -9.71 3.52
N ALA A 216 -4.09 -9.38 3.68
CA ALA A 216 -3.00 -10.27 3.28
C ALA A 216 -2.95 -11.50 4.19
N ASP A 217 -2.75 -12.64 3.58
CA ASP A 217 -2.59 -13.93 4.23
C ASP A 217 -1.26 -14.59 3.82
N LYS A 218 -0.99 -15.78 4.32
CA LYS A 218 0.22 -16.54 3.99
C LYS A 218 0.42 -16.72 2.48
N MET A 219 -0.65 -17.01 1.74
CA MET A 219 -0.54 -17.20 0.29
C MET A 219 -0.23 -15.91 -0.44
N ALA A 220 -0.77 -14.78 0.03
CA ALA A 220 -0.44 -13.46 -0.50
C ALA A 220 1.07 -13.14 -0.31
N ALA A 221 1.62 -13.45 0.87
CA ALA A 221 3.04 -13.26 1.15
C ALA A 221 3.93 -14.12 0.24
N LYS A 222 3.62 -15.41 0.10
CA LYS A 222 4.35 -16.34 -0.81
C LYS A 222 4.29 -15.87 -2.26
N ALA A 223 3.11 -15.53 -2.76
CA ALA A 223 2.92 -15.09 -4.15
C ALA A 223 3.65 -13.76 -4.42
N MET A 224 3.59 -12.82 -3.48
CA MET A 224 4.31 -11.55 -3.61
C MET A 224 5.83 -11.75 -3.58
N LEU A 225 6.34 -12.63 -2.73
CA LEU A 225 7.76 -12.95 -2.68
C LEU A 225 8.24 -13.60 -4.00
N ALA A 226 7.44 -14.50 -4.59
CA ALA A 226 7.72 -15.03 -5.91
C ALA A 226 7.83 -13.93 -6.98
N ARG A 227 6.89 -12.95 -6.96
CA ARG A 227 6.89 -11.80 -7.86
C ARG A 227 8.16 -10.95 -7.70
N VAL A 228 8.61 -10.71 -6.47
CA VAL A 228 9.86 -9.98 -6.20
C VAL A 228 11.06 -10.72 -6.77
N TYR A 229 11.16 -12.03 -6.55
CA TYR A 229 12.26 -12.83 -7.13
C TYR A 229 12.22 -12.87 -8.65
N MET A 230 11.05 -12.96 -9.27
CA MET A 230 10.91 -12.85 -10.72
C MET A 230 11.41 -11.50 -11.24
N THR A 231 11.12 -10.42 -10.53
CA THR A 231 11.60 -9.07 -10.87
C THR A 231 13.13 -8.98 -10.78
N LEU A 232 13.72 -9.52 -9.73
CA LEU A 232 15.19 -9.59 -9.58
C LEU A 232 15.85 -10.47 -10.67
N ALA A 233 15.19 -11.54 -11.08
CA ALA A 233 15.71 -12.43 -12.14
C ALA A 233 15.68 -11.79 -13.54
N GLY A 234 14.81 -10.79 -13.75
CA GLY A 234 14.66 -10.07 -15.01
C GLY A 234 15.54 -8.83 -15.13
N TYR A 235 15.47 -8.20 -16.31
CA TYR A 235 16.12 -6.90 -16.54
C TYR A 235 15.51 -5.82 -15.61
N PRO A 236 16.29 -4.89 -15.06
CA PRO A 236 17.73 -4.67 -15.27
C PRO A 236 18.65 -5.47 -14.31
N TYR A 237 18.09 -6.22 -13.36
CA TYR A 237 18.86 -6.83 -12.26
C TYR A 237 19.60 -8.11 -12.69
N ASN A 238 18.95 -8.95 -13.49
CA ASN A 238 19.49 -10.20 -14.06
C ASN A 238 20.14 -11.12 -13.01
N ASP A 239 19.56 -11.19 -11.81
CA ASP A 239 20.04 -12.07 -10.73
C ASP A 239 19.69 -13.53 -11.05
N THR A 240 20.71 -14.31 -11.39
CA THR A 240 20.55 -15.73 -11.75
C THR A 240 20.07 -16.59 -10.58
N ASN A 241 20.41 -16.24 -9.33
CA ASN A 241 19.93 -16.96 -8.15
C ASN A 241 18.46 -16.69 -7.91
N ALA A 242 18.00 -15.45 -8.18
CA ALA A 242 16.61 -15.07 -7.99
C ALA A 242 15.66 -15.90 -8.88
N LYS A 243 16.09 -16.34 -10.06
CA LYS A 243 15.30 -17.23 -10.90
C LYS A 243 14.98 -18.57 -10.22
N SER A 244 15.97 -19.17 -9.57
CA SER A 244 15.77 -20.41 -8.81
C SER A 244 14.86 -20.19 -7.59
N LEU A 245 15.06 -19.08 -6.87
CA LEU A 245 14.23 -18.71 -5.74
C LEU A 245 12.77 -18.43 -6.14
N ALA A 246 12.57 -17.76 -7.27
CA ALA A 246 11.24 -17.54 -7.84
C ALA A 246 10.53 -18.86 -8.14
N LYS A 247 11.22 -19.80 -8.81
CA LYS A 247 10.68 -21.12 -9.09
C LYS A 247 10.27 -21.85 -7.82
N THR A 248 11.17 -21.94 -6.85
CA THR A 248 10.89 -22.60 -5.56
C THR A 248 9.69 -21.95 -4.85
N GLN A 249 9.60 -20.63 -4.87
CA GLN A 249 8.50 -19.94 -4.22
C GLN A 249 7.16 -20.14 -4.93
N LEU A 250 7.16 -20.25 -6.27
CA LEU A 250 5.96 -20.59 -7.04
C LEU A 250 5.52 -22.04 -6.77
N GLU A 251 6.46 -22.97 -6.71
CA GLU A 251 6.19 -24.36 -6.31
C GLU A 251 5.58 -24.42 -4.91
N ASN A 252 6.13 -23.66 -3.95
CA ASN A 252 5.56 -23.54 -2.60
C ASN A 252 4.12 -22.96 -2.56
N VAL A 253 3.72 -22.18 -3.56
CA VAL A 253 2.33 -21.72 -3.71
C VAL A 253 1.44 -22.81 -4.32
N LEU A 254 1.92 -23.48 -5.37
CA LEU A 254 1.13 -24.47 -6.12
C LEU A 254 0.94 -25.78 -5.34
N ASP A 255 1.96 -26.21 -4.63
CA ASP A 255 1.99 -27.48 -3.89
C ASP A 255 1.49 -27.33 -2.43
N ASP A 256 1.07 -26.10 -2.04
CA ASP A 256 0.54 -25.84 -0.70
C ASP A 256 -0.79 -26.59 -0.50
N SER A 257 -0.94 -27.25 0.65
CA SER A 257 -2.16 -28.00 0.98
C SER A 257 -3.44 -27.16 0.98
N HIS A 258 -3.31 -25.83 1.08
CA HIS A 258 -4.39 -24.86 1.03
C HIS A 258 -4.61 -24.24 -0.37
N ALA A 259 -3.79 -24.60 -1.35
CA ALA A 259 -3.85 -24.02 -2.70
C ALA A 259 -5.24 -24.10 -3.33
N ALA A 260 -6.00 -25.20 -3.07
CA ALA A 260 -7.36 -25.38 -3.57
C ALA A 260 -8.34 -24.25 -3.15
N ALA A 261 -8.08 -23.54 -2.05
CA ALA A 261 -8.91 -22.41 -1.63
C ALA A 261 -8.68 -21.13 -2.49
N TYR A 262 -7.59 -21.12 -3.29
CA TYR A 262 -7.18 -20.01 -4.14
C TYR A 262 -7.22 -20.34 -5.64
N TRP A 263 -7.81 -21.47 -5.98
CA TRP A 263 -7.89 -21.98 -7.35
C TRP A 263 -9.32 -22.25 -7.77
N ALA A 264 -9.78 -21.64 -8.84
CA ALA A 264 -11.10 -21.90 -9.40
C ALA A 264 -11.11 -23.29 -10.05
N PRO A 265 -12.00 -24.22 -9.62
CA PRO A 265 -11.97 -25.62 -10.08
C PRO A 265 -12.49 -25.80 -11.52
N SER A 266 -13.12 -24.79 -12.09
CA SER A 266 -13.64 -24.80 -13.45
C SER A 266 -13.64 -23.40 -14.06
N LEU A 267 -13.76 -23.33 -15.40
CA LEU A 267 -13.92 -22.06 -16.11
C LEU A 267 -15.17 -21.31 -15.65
N GLU A 268 -16.25 -22.01 -15.40
CA GLU A 268 -17.50 -21.41 -14.90
C GLU A 268 -17.30 -20.72 -13.53
N GLU A 269 -16.62 -21.40 -12.60
CA GLU A 269 -16.30 -20.83 -11.29
C GLU A 269 -15.32 -19.65 -11.41
N TRP A 270 -14.36 -19.74 -12.33
CA TRP A 270 -13.45 -18.63 -12.62
C TRP A 270 -14.21 -17.42 -13.20
N GLN A 271 -15.15 -17.62 -14.11
CA GLN A 271 -15.99 -16.57 -14.66
C GLN A 271 -16.87 -15.90 -13.60
N LYS A 272 -17.46 -16.69 -12.70
CA LYS A 272 -18.32 -16.17 -11.61
C LYS A 272 -17.60 -15.20 -10.68
N GLN A 273 -16.29 -15.34 -10.46
CA GLN A 273 -15.57 -14.41 -9.59
C GLN A 273 -15.51 -12.96 -10.12
N TRP A 274 -15.76 -12.76 -11.41
CA TRP A 274 -15.84 -11.43 -12.04
C TRP A 274 -17.25 -10.84 -12.01
N MET A 275 -18.26 -11.62 -11.62
CA MET A 275 -19.62 -11.12 -11.47
C MET A 275 -19.76 -10.35 -10.16
N PRO A 276 -20.51 -9.23 -10.15
CA PRO A 276 -20.68 -8.37 -8.97
C PRO A 276 -21.63 -8.98 -7.91
N THR A 277 -21.62 -10.29 -7.73
CA THR A 277 -22.37 -10.98 -6.70
C THR A 277 -21.47 -11.31 -5.51
N ASP A 278 -21.89 -10.97 -4.30
CA ASP A 278 -21.10 -11.07 -3.07
C ASP A 278 -20.56 -12.50 -2.81
N ALA A 279 -21.26 -13.54 -3.29
CA ALA A 279 -20.90 -14.92 -3.05
C ALA A 279 -19.63 -15.39 -3.78
N TYR A 280 -19.36 -14.83 -4.96
CA TYR A 280 -18.25 -15.27 -5.82
C TYR A 280 -17.15 -14.23 -6.01
N TYR A 281 -17.45 -12.98 -5.69
CA TYR A 281 -16.50 -11.89 -5.89
C TYR A 281 -15.20 -12.13 -5.12
N ASN A 282 -14.09 -12.15 -5.83
CA ASN A 282 -12.75 -12.42 -5.28
C ASN A 282 -12.60 -13.76 -4.52
N LYS A 283 -13.50 -14.71 -4.71
CA LYS A 283 -13.48 -16.00 -3.98
C LYS A 283 -12.13 -16.71 -4.08
N TYR A 284 -11.56 -16.74 -5.27
CA TYR A 284 -10.29 -17.41 -5.58
C TYR A 284 -9.08 -16.47 -5.66
N SER A 285 -9.26 -15.19 -5.40
CA SER A 285 -8.13 -14.25 -5.39
C SER A 285 -7.20 -14.55 -4.23
N ILE A 286 -5.91 -14.60 -4.49
CA ILE A 286 -4.86 -14.70 -3.48
C ILE A 286 -4.87 -13.42 -2.63
N PHE A 287 -4.87 -12.26 -3.28
CA PHE A 287 -5.02 -10.96 -2.65
C PHE A 287 -5.71 -9.98 -3.60
N ALA A 288 -6.59 -9.16 -3.08
CA ALA A 288 -7.27 -8.13 -3.87
C ALA A 288 -7.52 -6.88 -3.02
N ILE A 289 -7.18 -5.72 -3.56
CA ILE A 289 -7.46 -4.44 -2.93
C ILE A 289 -8.96 -4.18 -3.04
N GLN A 290 -9.61 -3.97 -1.89
CA GLN A 290 -11.05 -3.79 -1.84
C GLN A 290 -11.43 -2.32 -2.03
N TYR A 291 -12.29 -2.06 -3.00
CA TYR A 291 -12.93 -0.76 -3.21
C TYR A 291 -14.41 -0.87 -2.85
N ARG A 292 -14.99 0.21 -2.35
CA ARG A 292 -16.40 0.26 -1.99
C ARG A 292 -17.25 0.50 -3.25
N THR A 293 -18.36 -0.22 -3.38
CA THR A 293 -19.39 0.06 -4.39
C THR A 293 -20.36 1.13 -3.91
N GLY A 294 -20.91 1.93 -4.82
CA GLY A 294 -22.07 2.80 -4.57
C GLY A 294 -21.83 4.08 -3.77
N GLY A 295 -20.60 4.57 -3.69
CA GLY A 295 -20.33 5.87 -3.07
C GLY A 295 -20.28 6.99 -4.12
N THR A 296 -20.82 8.15 -3.83
CA THR A 296 -20.75 9.34 -4.69
C THR A 296 -19.51 10.17 -4.34
N GLY A 297 -18.64 10.37 -5.31
CA GLY A 297 -17.74 11.52 -5.31
C GLY A 297 -16.42 11.45 -4.55
N ASN A 298 -16.08 10.38 -3.83
CA ASN A 298 -14.76 10.29 -3.19
C ASN A 298 -13.85 9.28 -3.90
N PRO A 299 -12.88 9.73 -4.70
CA PRO A 299 -11.97 8.84 -5.45
C PRO A 299 -11.12 7.94 -4.55
N ALA A 300 -10.95 8.28 -3.27
CA ALA A 300 -10.19 7.46 -2.33
C ALA A 300 -10.85 6.10 -2.00
N ILE A 301 -12.14 5.94 -2.26
CA ILE A 301 -12.90 4.72 -1.97
C ILE A 301 -13.36 3.97 -3.20
N PHE A 302 -13.22 4.55 -4.40
CA PHE A 302 -13.59 3.93 -5.67
C PHE A 302 -12.38 3.47 -6.45
N ASN A 303 -12.56 2.37 -7.18
CA ASN A 303 -11.66 2.05 -8.27
C ASN A 303 -12.00 2.93 -9.48
N MET A 304 -11.13 3.88 -9.80
CA MET A 304 -11.31 4.79 -10.93
C MET A 304 -10.95 4.16 -12.29
N LEU A 305 -10.29 3.00 -12.30
CA LEU A 305 -9.87 2.35 -13.54
C LEU A 305 -11.03 2.03 -14.48
N PRO A 306 -12.15 1.42 -14.04
CA PRO A 306 -13.27 1.15 -14.92
C PRO A 306 -13.82 2.40 -15.60
N VAL A 307 -13.83 3.54 -14.91
CA VAL A 307 -14.30 4.81 -15.47
C VAL A 307 -13.43 5.29 -16.63
N LYS A 308 -12.15 4.94 -16.63
CA LYS A 308 -11.16 5.38 -17.62
C LYS A 308 -11.10 4.51 -18.86
N ILE A 309 -11.52 3.24 -18.75
CA ILE A 309 -11.42 2.23 -19.83
C ILE A 309 -12.76 1.83 -20.42
N VAL A 310 -13.89 2.31 -19.85
CA VAL A 310 -15.23 1.98 -20.36
C VAL A 310 -15.49 2.71 -21.68
N PRO A 311 -16.01 2.02 -22.73
CA PRO A 311 -16.40 2.65 -23.98
C PRO A 311 -17.40 3.80 -23.80
N GLU A 312 -17.33 4.81 -24.65
CA GLU A 312 -18.16 6.02 -24.56
C GLU A 312 -19.67 5.74 -24.54
N ASP A 313 -20.10 4.75 -25.33
CA ASP A 313 -21.51 4.34 -25.38
C ASP A 313 -22.03 3.75 -24.08
N TRP A 314 -21.18 3.09 -23.31
CA TRP A 314 -21.48 2.59 -21.97
C TRP A 314 -21.50 3.73 -20.95
N SER A 315 -20.65 4.74 -21.13
CA SER A 315 -20.54 5.88 -20.23
C SER A 315 -21.80 6.75 -20.23
N LYS A 316 -22.49 6.88 -21.36
CA LYS A 316 -23.75 7.64 -21.47
C LYS A 316 -24.85 7.13 -20.57
N ASN A 317 -24.88 5.81 -20.32
CA ASN A 317 -25.89 5.18 -19.47
C ASN A 317 -25.56 5.26 -17.96
N TYR A 318 -24.32 5.58 -17.60
CA TYR A 318 -23.83 5.54 -16.21
C TYR A 318 -23.21 6.84 -15.72
N ASN A 319 -23.31 7.93 -16.48
CA ASN A 319 -22.69 9.25 -16.18
C ASN A 319 -21.16 9.20 -15.96
N PHE A 320 -20.46 8.24 -16.56
CA PHE A 320 -19.02 8.09 -16.49
C PHE A 320 -18.41 8.35 -17.87
N SER A 321 -17.95 9.54 -18.15
CA SER A 321 -17.33 9.84 -19.44
C SER A 321 -15.90 10.34 -19.30
N GLN A 322 -14.96 9.43 -19.28
CA GLN A 322 -13.56 9.78 -19.53
C GLN A 322 -12.89 8.61 -20.26
N ASN A 323 -13.22 8.48 -21.52
CA ASN A 323 -12.60 7.56 -22.45
C ASN A 323 -11.16 8.03 -22.71
N SER A 324 -10.20 7.58 -21.92
CA SER A 324 -8.84 8.10 -21.98
C SER A 324 -7.81 7.02 -22.33
N ILE A 325 -8.18 5.75 -22.24
CA ILE A 325 -7.30 4.61 -22.46
C ILE A 325 -7.97 3.67 -23.45
N TYR A 326 -7.23 3.27 -24.46
CA TYR A 326 -7.66 2.36 -25.50
C TYR A 326 -6.74 1.12 -25.51
N VAL A 327 -7.26 0.02 -25.99
CA VAL A 327 -6.43 -1.15 -26.31
C VAL A 327 -5.54 -0.80 -27.52
N GLU A 328 -4.26 -1.15 -27.47
CA GLU A 328 -3.34 -0.89 -28.59
C GLU A 328 -3.81 -1.63 -29.84
N LYS A 329 -3.76 -0.95 -30.98
CA LYS A 329 -4.30 -1.47 -32.26
C LYS A 329 -3.60 -2.76 -32.70
N THR A 330 -2.31 -2.87 -32.47
CA THR A 330 -1.55 -4.08 -32.79
C THR A 330 -2.03 -5.26 -31.99
N LEU A 331 -2.35 -5.08 -30.72
CA LEU A 331 -2.93 -6.13 -29.87
C LEU A 331 -4.32 -6.54 -30.35
N MET A 332 -5.17 -5.59 -30.78
CA MET A 332 -6.49 -5.91 -31.34
C MET A 332 -6.37 -6.77 -32.60
N HIS A 333 -5.39 -6.48 -33.48
CA HIS A 333 -5.16 -7.30 -34.68
C HIS A 333 -4.71 -8.73 -34.37
N GLU A 334 -4.07 -8.98 -33.23
CA GLU A 334 -3.72 -10.35 -32.83
C GLU A 334 -4.97 -11.15 -32.41
N PHE A 335 -5.98 -10.51 -31.83
CA PHE A 335 -7.26 -11.16 -31.52
C PHE A 335 -8.14 -11.43 -32.76
N ASP A 336 -7.96 -10.66 -33.85
CA ASP A 336 -8.73 -10.82 -35.09
C ASP A 336 -8.14 -11.91 -36.00
N ARG A 337 -7.03 -12.55 -35.62
CA ARG A 337 -6.34 -13.59 -36.42
C ARG A 337 -6.85 -15.02 -36.20
N GLU A 338 -7.75 -15.22 -35.23
CA GLU A 338 -8.43 -16.49 -34.98
C GLU A 338 -9.80 -16.55 -35.68
#